data_5c3e269f5374aaa0bd985c01f5209250
#
_entry.id   5c3e269f5374aaa0bd985c01f5209250
#
_cell.length_a   1.000
_cell.length_b   1.000
_cell.length_c   1.000
_cell.angle_alpha   90.00
_cell.angle_beta   90.00
_cell.angle_gamma   90.00
#
_symmetry.space_group_name_H-M   'P 1'
#
loop_
_entity.id
_entity.type
_entity.pdbx_description
1 polymer ?
#
loop_
_entity_poly.entity_id
_entity_poly.type
_entity_poly.pdbx_seq_one_letter_code
_entity_poly.pdbx_strand_id
1 'polypeptide(L)'
;MYTQDVYNQSMIKSFADKETEKIYNQMFSRKLPQDIQRVALRKLIMIDNAECLEDLKVPPANRLEALSGNRKGQYSIRINNQYRICFAFKENCFYDVEIVDYH
;
A
#
# COMPACT_ATOMS: atom_id res chain seq x y z
N MET A 1 -18.63 19.29 11.87
CA MET A 1 -18.18 18.72 12.25
C MET A 1 -17.15 18.34 12.31
N TYR A 2 -16.60 18.57 12.12
CA TYR A 2 -16.01 18.15 12.34
C TYR A 2 -15.11 17.36 12.77
N THR A 3 -14.68 17.46 12.95
CA THR A 3 -14.22 16.29 13.65
C THR A 3 -13.98 15.10 12.78
N GLN A 4 -14.52 15.13 11.60
CA GLN A 4 -14.30 14.04 10.67
C GLN A 4 -12.85 13.94 10.24
N ASP A 5 -12.19 15.07 10.14
CA ASP A 5 -10.79 15.06 9.78
C ASP A 5 -9.96 14.33 10.81
N VAL A 6 -10.35 14.44 12.06
CA VAL A 6 -9.62 13.75 13.13
C VAL A 6 -9.77 12.25 12.99
N TYR A 7 -10.96 11.80 12.66
CA TYR A 7 -11.24 10.36 12.57
C TYR A 7 -10.78 9.75 11.27
N ASN A 8 -10.57 10.58 10.26
CA ASN A 8 -10.21 10.09 8.94
C ASN A 8 -8.75 10.34 8.61
N GLN A 9 -7.91 10.42 9.63
CA GLN A 9 -6.51 10.60 9.37
C GLN A 9 -5.95 9.37 8.69
N SER A 10 -5.59 9.53 7.45
CA SER A 10 -5.02 8.49 6.65
C SER A 10 -3.52 8.40 6.94
N MET A 11 -3.02 7.18 7.08
CA MET A 11 -1.59 6.98 7.23
C MET A 11 -0.87 6.95 5.90
N ILE A 12 -1.59 6.78 4.79
CA ILE A 12 -1.03 6.91 3.46
C ILE A 12 -1.06 8.37 3.08
N LYS A 13 0.11 8.95 2.85
CA LYS A 13 0.22 10.38 2.56
C LYS A 13 0.38 10.67 1.08
N SER A 14 0.86 9.71 0.29
CA SER A 14 0.99 9.92 -1.14
C SER A 14 1.03 8.59 -1.87
N PHE A 15 0.65 8.64 -3.14
CA PHE A 15 0.72 7.51 -4.05
C PHE A 15 1.72 7.84 -5.16
N ALA A 16 2.46 6.83 -5.60
CA ALA A 16 3.44 7.04 -6.66
C ALA A 16 2.79 7.09 -8.04
N ASP A 17 1.59 6.52 -8.19
CA ASP A 17 0.92 6.53 -9.48
C ASP A 17 -0.59 6.61 -9.30
N LYS A 18 -1.25 6.97 -10.41
CA LYS A 18 -2.70 7.16 -10.40
C LYS A 18 -3.47 5.87 -10.33
N GLU A 19 -2.91 4.78 -10.84
CA GLU A 19 -3.64 3.51 -10.86
C GLU A 19 -3.77 2.95 -9.46
N THR A 20 -2.72 3.06 -8.66
CA THR A 20 -2.78 2.64 -7.26
C THR A 20 -3.79 3.48 -6.49
N GLU A 21 -3.78 4.79 -6.73
CA GLU A 21 -4.72 5.69 -6.09
C GLU A 21 -6.16 5.36 -6.46
N LYS A 22 -6.40 5.01 -7.73
CA LYS A 22 -7.73 4.59 -8.16
C LYS A 22 -8.22 3.39 -7.36
N ILE A 23 -7.37 2.38 -7.20
CA ILE A 23 -7.74 1.19 -6.43
C ILE A 23 -8.10 1.59 -5.00
N TYR A 24 -7.29 2.43 -4.39
CA TYR A 24 -7.55 2.90 -3.03
C TYR A 24 -8.90 3.59 -2.94
N ASN A 25 -9.28 4.34 -3.97
CA ASN A 25 -10.54 5.07 -4.01
C ASN A 25 -11.68 4.21 -4.54
N GLN A 26 -11.45 2.90 -4.65
CA GLN A 26 -12.46 1.92 -5.05
C GLN A 26 -12.93 2.14 -6.48
N MET A 27 -12.03 2.65 -7.31
CA MET A 27 -12.30 2.82 -8.73
C MET A 27 -11.58 1.71 -9.49
N PHE A 28 -12.23 1.21 -10.53
CA PHE A 28 -11.64 0.16 -11.34
C PHE A 28 -10.49 0.71 -12.17
N SER A 29 -9.37 -0.02 -12.20
CA SER A 29 -8.23 0.31 -13.05
C SER A 29 -8.22 -0.61 -14.26
N ARG A 30 -8.07 -0.01 -15.44
CA ARG A 30 -7.94 -0.80 -16.67
C ARG A 30 -6.51 -1.27 -16.91
N LYS A 31 -5.56 -0.72 -16.19
CA LYS A 31 -4.15 -1.04 -16.38
C LYS A 31 -3.67 -2.16 -15.50
N LEU A 32 -4.43 -2.51 -14.48
CA LEU A 32 -4.06 -3.58 -13.56
C LEU A 32 -4.99 -4.76 -13.76
N PRO A 33 -4.49 -5.99 -13.59
CA PRO A 33 -5.36 -7.17 -13.71
C PRO A 33 -6.54 -7.07 -12.76
N GLN A 34 -7.71 -7.45 -13.27
CA GLN A 34 -8.92 -7.34 -12.49
C GLN A 34 -8.87 -8.22 -11.25
N ASP A 35 -8.25 -9.38 -11.35
CA ASP A 35 -8.26 -10.36 -10.27
C ASP A 35 -7.41 -9.94 -9.08
N ILE A 36 -6.51 -8.96 -9.24
CA ILE A 36 -5.72 -8.52 -8.08
C ILE A 36 -6.33 -7.30 -7.39
N GLN A 37 -7.32 -6.64 -7.99
CA GLN A 37 -7.74 -5.34 -7.50
C GLN A 37 -8.42 -5.40 -6.15
N ARG A 38 -9.21 -6.44 -5.90
CA ARG A 38 -9.86 -6.60 -4.61
C ARG A 38 -8.83 -6.84 -3.50
N VAL A 39 -7.88 -7.71 -3.76
CA VAL A 39 -6.83 -8.00 -2.79
C VAL A 39 -5.97 -6.76 -2.57
N ALA A 40 -5.65 -6.04 -3.65
CA ALA A 40 -4.86 -4.82 -3.54
C ALA A 40 -5.57 -3.79 -2.67
N LEU A 41 -6.86 -3.60 -2.88
CA LEU A 41 -7.62 -2.66 -2.05
C LEU A 41 -7.57 -3.05 -0.58
N ARG A 42 -7.78 -4.34 -0.29
CA ARG A 42 -7.73 -4.80 1.09
C ARG A 42 -6.37 -4.51 1.72
N LYS A 43 -5.29 -4.73 0.96
CA LYS A 43 -3.95 -4.48 1.47
C LYS A 43 -3.67 -2.98 1.62
N LEU A 44 -4.18 -2.17 0.70
CA LEU A 44 -4.04 -0.71 0.82
C LEU A 44 -4.74 -0.20 2.08
N ILE A 45 -5.92 -0.72 2.37
CA ILE A 45 -6.63 -0.36 3.60
C ILE A 45 -5.82 -0.80 4.82
N MET A 46 -5.20 -1.96 4.75
CA MET A 46 -4.35 -2.45 5.82
C MET A 46 -3.18 -1.50 6.08
N ILE A 47 -2.53 -1.02 5.01
CA ILE A 47 -1.44 -0.05 5.14
C ILE A 47 -1.97 1.24 5.76
N ASP A 48 -3.14 1.69 5.31
CA ASP A 48 -3.72 2.94 5.77
C ASP A 48 -4.06 2.92 7.25
N ASN A 49 -4.29 1.74 7.79
CA ASN A 49 -4.63 1.57 9.21
C ASN A 49 -3.44 1.17 10.07
N ALA A 50 -2.29 0.94 9.47
CA ALA A 50 -1.11 0.52 10.21
C ALA A 50 -0.50 1.70 10.94
N GLU A 51 -0.11 1.51 12.18
CA GLU A 51 0.53 2.55 12.98
C GLU A 51 2.04 2.46 12.93
N CYS A 52 2.55 1.31 12.49
CA CYS A 52 3.98 1.10 12.37
C CYS A 52 4.21 -0.04 11.37
N LEU A 53 5.48 -0.22 10.98
CA LEU A 53 5.81 -1.29 10.05
C LEU A 53 5.48 -2.67 10.59
N GLU A 54 5.65 -2.85 11.90
CA GLU A 54 5.40 -4.15 12.52
C GLU A 54 3.97 -4.62 12.29
N ASP A 55 3.02 -3.69 12.20
CA ASP A 55 1.63 -4.07 11.97
C ASP A 55 1.46 -4.80 10.65
N LEU A 56 2.34 -4.54 9.68
CA LEU A 56 2.24 -5.14 8.37
C LEU A 56 2.88 -6.53 8.29
N LYS A 57 3.47 -7.00 9.39
CA LYS A 57 3.93 -8.37 9.46
C LYS A 57 2.80 -9.36 9.64
N VAL A 58 1.61 -8.87 9.93
CA VAL A 58 0.43 -9.71 10.12
C VAL A 58 -0.60 -9.34 9.07
N PRO A 59 -1.10 -10.29 8.32
CA PRO A 59 -0.79 -11.73 8.35
C PRO A 59 0.59 -12.01 7.75
N PRO A 60 1.21 -13.14 8.12
CA PRO A 60 2.54 -13.47 7.60
C PRO A 60 2.58 -13.54 6.07
N ALA A 61 1.45 -13.82 5.44
CA ALA A 61 1.37 -13.88 3.98
C ALA A 61 1.67 -12.54 3.32
N ASN A 62 1.63 -11.44 4.06
CA ASN A 62 2.05 -10.14 3.54
C ASN A 62 3.52 -10.13 3.14
N ARG A 63 4.33 -10.94 3.78
CA ARG A 63 5.76 -11.02 3.51
C ARG A 63 6.39 -9.63 3.43
N LEU A 64 6.26 -8.90 4.51
CA LEU A 64 6.87 -7.56 4.60
C LEU A 64 8.37 -7.67 4.37
N GLU A 65 8.89 -6.87 3.45
CA GLU A 65 10.31 -6.88 3.09
C GLU A 65 10.85 -5.47 2.98
N ALA A 66 12.08 -5.29 3.44
CA ALA A 66 12.84 -4.08 3.12
C ALA A 66 13.46 -4.28 1.74
N LEU A 67 13.41 -3.25 0.92
CA LEU A 67 13.87 -3.34 -0.46
C LEU A 67 15.30 -2.81 -0.60
N SER A 68 15.94 -3.17 -1.71
CA SER A 68 17.32 -2.80 -1.96
C SER A 68 17.45 -2.24 -3.37
N GLY A 69 18.67 -1.94 -3.80
CA GLY A 69 18.93 -1.41 -5.12
C GLY A 69 18.26 -0.06 -5.30
N ASN A 70 17.56 0.10 -6.41
CA ASN A 70 16.88 1.35 -6.74
C ASN A 70 15.78 1.72 -5.76
N ARG A 71 15.31 0.75 -4.99
CA ARG A 71 14.23 0.98 -4.03
C ARG A 71 14.72 0.95 -2.59
N LYS A 72 16.02 1.10 -2.39
CA LYS A 72 16.56 1.14 -1.03
C LYS A 72 15.85 2.23 -0.23
N GLY A 73 15.44 1.88 0.98
CA GLY A 73 14.67 2.79 1.83
C GLY A 73 13.18 2.57 1.75
N GLN A 74 12.74 1.70 0.84
CA GLN A 74 11.35 1.34 0.72
C GLN A 74 11.11 -0.06 1.27
N TYR A 75 9.84 -0.39 1.40
CA TYR A 75 9.37 -1.69 1.87
C TYR A 75 8.27 -2.16 0.95
N SER A 76 7.95 -3.44 1.02
CA SER A 76 6.82 -3.95 0.26
C SER A 76 6.06 -5.02 1.02
N ILE A 77 4.77 -5.15 0.68
CA ILE A 77 3.98 -6.30 1.08
C ILE A 77 3.42 -6.96 -0.17
N ARG A 78 3.12 -8.25 -0.04
CA ARG A 78 2.76 -9.09 -1.17
C ARG A 78 1.27 -9.01 -1.47
N ILE A 79 0.90 -8.87 -2.73
CA ILE A 79 -0.47 -9.05 -3.20
C ILE A 79 -0.65 -10.50 -3.65
N ASN A 80 0.21 -10.96 -4.54
CA ASN A 80 0.22 -12.34 -5.03
C ASN A 80 1.63 -12.68 -5.50
N ASN A 81 1.79 -13.73 -6.30
CA ASN A 81 3.12 -14.14 -6.74
C ASN A 81 3.79 -13.12 -7.65
N GLN A 82 3.03 -12.24 -8.26
CA GLN A 82 3.53 -11.31 -9.26
C GLN A 82 3.53 -9.87 -8.80
N TYR A 83 2.56 -9.48 -7.98
CA TYR A 83 2.36 -8.08 -7.62
C TYR A 83 2.62 -7.84 -6.15
N ARG A 84 3.24 -6.71 -5.87
CA ARG A 84 3.48 -6.24 -4.51
C ARG A 84 3.09 -4.79 -4.39
N ILE A 85 2.90 -4.32 -3.17
CA ILE A 85 2.71 -2.90 -2.91
C ILE A 85 3.98 -2.40 -2.27
N CYS A 86 4.61 -1.43 -2.91
CA CYS A 86 5.86 -0.82 -2.43
C CYS A 86 5.54 0.54 -1.82
N PHE A 87 6.32 0.94 -0.83
CA PHE A 87 6.10 2.22 -0.16
C PHE A 87 7.32 2.63 0.65
N ALA A 88 7.45 3.92 0.89
CA ALA A 88 8.39 4.45 1.87
C ALA A 88 7.66 4.62 3.20
N PHE A 89 8.37 4.44 4.29
CA PHE A 89 7.80 4.60 5.62
C PHE A 89 8.65 5.60 6.37
N LYS A 90 7.99 6.61 6.95
CA LYS A 90 8.70 7.68 7.61
C LYS A 90 7.75 8.35 8.59
N GLU A 91 8.21 8.50 9.84
CA GLU A 91 7.44 9.17 10.88
C GLU A 91 6.03 8.59 11.01
N ASN A 92 5.98 7.27 10.99
CA ASN A 92 4.74 6.50 11.16
C ASN A 92 3.72 6.73 10.03
N CYS A 93 4.18 7.20 8.89
CA CYS A 93 3.32 7.40 7.72
C CYS A 93 3.92 6.70 6.51
N PHE A 94 3.06 6.46 5.52
CA PHE A 94 3.45 5.74 4.30
C PHE A 94 3.38 6.68 3.11
N TYR A 95 4.42 6.64 2.29
CA TYR A 95 4.58 7.56 1.16
C TYR A 95 4.86 6.78 -0.12
N ASP A 96 4.50 7.39 -1.24
CA ASP A 96 4.82 6.84 -2.57
C ASP A 96 4.34 5.41 -2.73
N VAL A 97 3.12 5.16 -2.26
CA VAL A 97 2.53 3.83 -2.29
C VAL A 97 2.24 3.46 -3.74
N GLU A 98 2.66 2.27 -4.14
CA GLU A 98 2.64 1.87 -5.53
C GLU A 98 2.44 0.37 -5.67
N ILE A 99 1.50 -0.03 -6.54
CA ILE A 99 1.34 -1.43 -6.91
C ILE A 99 2.34 -1.72 -8.03
N VAL A 100 3.19 -2.71 -7.83
CA VAL A 100 4.30 -3.00 -8.73
C VAL A 100 4.24 -4.44 -9.20
N ASP A 101 4.49 -4.62 -10.50
CA ASP A 101 4.66 -5.93 -11.11
C ASP A 101 6.08 -6.39 -10.77
N TYR A 102 6.19 -7.46 -10.01
CA TYR A 102 7.42 -7.80 -9.31
C TYR A 102 7.92 -9.18 -9.68
N HIS A 103 8.12 -9.43 -10.93
CA HIS A 103 8.64 -10.75 -11.29
C HIS A 103 9.82 -10.67 -12.23
#